data_e6a55d270d9854d162237a63a1bb3023
#
_entry.id   e6a55d270d9854d162237a63a1bb3023
#
_cell.length_a   1.000
_cell.length_b   1.000
_cell.length_c   1.000
_cell.angle_alpha   90.00
_cell.angle_beta   90.00
_cell.angle_gamma   90.00
#
_symmetry.space_group_name_H-M   'P 1'
#
loop_
_entity.id
_entity.type
_entity.pdbx_description
1 polymer ?
#
loop_
_entity_poly.entity_id
_entity_poly.type
_entity_poly.pdbx_seq_one_letter_code
_entity_poly.pdbx_strand_id
1 'polypeptide(L)'
;GTQYCLKFNVSLADKSKYSCNNIGAYVTQKRFEVEGKSNIIFDSEKDKNKVVKHPENNTFDGRFNWEKVCNVFTADGKEKFLIIGNFYNFKETKFKKLKKPSDLMGQQIPVAYYYIDQVELFVLDSIQECDCIEKLEEQDRVLFHKQVTAEGGMSVAQQIKYSSIYFDFIKTNIDESMSNDLEHL
;
A
#
# COMPACT_ATOMS: atom_id res chain seq x y z
N GLY A 1 7.93 17.86 -7.07
CA GLY A 1 6.82 17.89 -6.12
C GLY A 1 7.27 17.45 -4.74
N THR A 2 6.51 17.76 -3.73
CA THR A 2 6.76 17.33 -2.36
C THR A 2 6.18 15.93 -2.15
N GLN A 3 6.93 15.05 -1.49
CA GLN A 3 6.44 13.71 -1.14
C GLN A 3 5.66 13.75 0.17
N TYR A 4 4.57 13.02 0.20
CA TYR A 4 3.69 12.87 1.36
C TYR A 4 3.47 11.40 1.67
N CYS A 5 3.38 11.09 2.95
CA CYS A 5 2.84 9.83 3.44
C CYS A 5 1.36 10.03 3.79
N LEU A 6 0.52 9.18 3.23
CA LEU A 6 -0.89 9.09 3.58
C LEU A 6 -1.15 7.77 4.29
N LYS A 7 -1.79 7.83 5.45
CA LYS A 7 -2.22 6.67 6.23
C LYS A 7 -3.66 6.84 6.64
N PHE A 8 -4.40 5.76 6.69
CA PHE A 8 -5.70 5.68 7.36
C PHE A 8 -6.02 4.23 7.70
N ASN A 9 -6.90 4.03 8.65
CA ASN A 9 -7.35 2.71 9.04
C ASN A 9 -8.74 2.44 8.49
N VAL A 10 -8.98 1.19 8.09
CA VAL A 10 -10.28 0.70 7.66
C VAL A 10 -10.71 -0.50 8.49
N SER A 11 -12.00 -0.61 8.77
CA SER A 11 -12.59 -1.78 9.41
C SER A 11 -13.88 -2.12 8.71
N LEU A 12 -14.06 -3.40 8.37
CA LEU A 12 -15.25 -3.86 7.66
C LEU A 12 -16.45 -3.91 8.61
N ALA A 13 -17.54 -3.30 8.25
CA ALA A 13 -18.75 -3.32 9.05
C ALA A 13 -19.33 -4.73 9.18
N ASP A 14 -19.82 -5.10 10.38
CA ASP A 14 -20.25 -6.46 10.75
C ASP A 14 -21.28 -7.06 9.82
N LYS A 15 -22.23 -6.23 9.36
CA LYS A 15 -23.31 -6.67 8.46
C LYS A 15 -22.88 -6.80 7.00
N SER A 16 -21.66 -6.41 6.64
CA SER A 16 -21.17 -6.54 5.27
C SER A 16 -21.06 -8.00 4.85
N LYS A 17 -21.61 -8.32 3.68
CA LYS A 17 -21.54 -9.66 3.09
C LYS A 17 -20.28 -9.86 2.26
N TYR A 18 -19.69 -8.79 1.83
CA TYR A 18 -18.48 -8.79 1.00
C TYR A 18 -17.40 -7.90 1.61
N SER A 19 -16.15 -8.24 1.33
CA SER A 19 -15.01 -7.34 1.42
C SER A 19 -14.48 -7.07 0.04
N CYS A 20 -13.72 -6.00 -0.13
CA CYS A 20 -13.11 -5.67 -1.41
C CYS A 20 -11.68 -5.11 -1.24
N ASN A 21 -10.95 -5.08 -2.34
CA ASN A 21 -9.69 -4.37 -2.47
C ASN A 21 -9.90 -2.96 -3.05
N ASN A 22 -8.84 -2.31 -3.50
CA ASN A 22 -8.85 -0.99 -4.15
C ASN A 22 -9.41 0.15 -3.27
N ILE A 23 -9.41 -0.01 -1.94
CA ILE A 23 -9.69 1.10 -1.05
C ILE A 23 -8.45 1.99 -1.03
N GLY A 24 -8.65 3.25 -1.35
CA GLY A 24 -7.56 4.22 -1.44
C GLY A 24 -8.07 5.64 -1.27
N ALA A 25 -7.18 6.60 -1.49
CA ALA A 25 -7.50 8.01 -1.44
C ALA A 25 -7.11 8.70 -2.74
N TYR A 26 -7.98 9.52 -3.27
CA TYR A 26 -7.73 10.38 -4.41
C TYR A 26 -7.48 11.80 -3.96
N VAL A 27 -6.34 12.34 -4.37
CA VAL A 27 -5.92 13.70 -4.02
C VAL A 27 -6.17 14.60 -5.23
N THR A 28 -6.92 15.69 -5.06
CA THR A 28 -7.41 16.49 -6.17
C THR A 28 -7.44 17.99 -5.88
N GLN A 29 -7.37 18.79 -6.95
CA GLN A 29 -7.49 20.26 -6.89
C GLN A 29 -8.94 20.73 -6.79
N LYS A 30 -9.87 19.94 -7.36
CA LYS A 30 -11.27 20.31 -7.46
C LYS A 30 -12.12 19.46 -6.51
N ARG A 31 -13.09 20.09 -5.90
CA ARG A 31 -14.12 19.38 -5.14
C ARG A 31 -14.91 18.48 -6.10
N PHE A 32 -15.11 17.23 -5.71
CA PHE A 32 -16.07 16.37 -6.37
C PHE A 32 -17.46 16.69 -5.80
N GLU A 33 -18.34 17.13 -6.66
CA GLU A 33 -19.76 17.22 -6.35
C GLU A 33 -20.43 16.00 -6.96
N VAL A 34 -20.84 15.08 -6.11
CA VAL A 34 -21.60 13.91 -6.56
C VAL A 34 -23.07 14.24 -6.41
N GLU A 35 -23.73 14.48 -7.52
CA GLU A 35 -25.17 14.63 -7.53
C GLU A 35 -25.83 13.24 -7.38
N GLY A 36 -26.59 13.08 -6.31
CA GLY A 36 -27.32 11.86 -6.02
C GLY A 36 -26.48 10.71 -5.45
N LYS A 37 -26.87 9.46 -5.75
CA LYS A 37 -26.22 8.22 -5.25
C LYS A 37 -25.19 7.65 -6.22
N SER A 38 -24.59 8.47 -7.04
CA SER A 38 -23.61 8.02 -8.04
C SER A 38 -22.28 7.65 -7.40
N ASN A 39 -21.71 6.53 -7.81
CA ASN A 39 -20.36 6.15 -7.42
C ASN A 39 -19.36 6.99 -8.23
N ILE A 40 -18.26 7.39 -7.60
CA ILE A 40 -17.13 7.99 -8.29
C ILE A 40 -16.29 6.86 -8.86
N ILE A 41 -16.34 6.65 -10.17
CA ILE A 41 -15.55 5.63 -10.86
C ILE A 41 -14.67 6.34 -11.87
N PHE A 42 -13.38 5.99 -11.88
CA PHE A 42 -12.43 6.49 -12.86
C PHE A 42 -12.29 5.53 -14.04
N ASP A 43 -12.55 6.01 -15.24
CA ASP A 43 -12.35 5.27 -16.48
C ASP A 43 -10.92 5.45 -17.03
N SER A 44 -10.29 6.57 -16.70
CA SER A 44 -8.96 6.92 -17.16
C SER A 44 -7.88 6.31 -16.28
N GLU A 45 -6.91 5.62 -16.89
CA GLU A 45 -5.71 5.14 -16.17
C GLU A 45 -4.92 6.27 -15.52
N LYS A 46 -4.94 7.47 -16.10
CA LYS A 46 -4.30 8.65 -15.54
C LYS A 46 -4.87 9.01 -14.17
N ASP A 47 -6.19 8.91 -14.01
CA ASP A 47 -6.85 9.22 -12.74
C ASP A 47 -6.70 8.06 -11.74
N LYS A 48 -6.75 6.81 -12.21
CA LYS A 48 -6.49 5.63 -11.39
C LYS A 48 -5.09 5.64 -10.79
N ASN A 49 -4.09 6.08 -11.55
CA ASN A 49 -2.70 6.19 -11.09
C ASN A 49 -2.49 7.28 -10.02
N LYS A 50 -3.45 8.18 -9.84
CA LYS A 50 -3.44 9.17 -8.76
C LYS A 50 -4.10 8.67 -7.47
N VAL A 51 -4.70 7.49 -7.49
CA VAL A 51 -5.29 6.89 -6.30
C VAL A 51 -4.18 6.31 -5.44
N VAL A 52 -3.98 6.91 -4.28
CA VAL A 52 -3.05 6.43 -3.26
C VAL A 52 -3.71 5.25 -2.54
N LYS A 53 -3.22 4.04 -2.75
CA LYS A 53 -3.74 2.80 -2.15
C LYS A 53 -2.60 1.96 -1.60
N HIS A 54 -2.93 1.03 -0.70
CA HIS A 54 -1.92 0.13 -0.14
C HIS A 54 -1.21 -0.66 -1.25
N PRO A 55 0.12 -0.79 -1.21
CA PRO A 55 0.90 -1.46 -2.26
C PRO A 55 0.45 -2.90 -2.53
N GLU A 56 0.20 -3.68 -1.49
CA GLU A 56 -0.25 -5.07 -1.62
C GLU A 56 -1.66 -5.19 -2.21
N ASN A 57 -2.49 -4.17 -2.03
CA ASN A 57 -3.85 -4.09 -2.55
C ASN A 57 -4.70 -5.37 -2.29
N ASN A 58 -4.57 -5.93 -1.09
CA ASN A 58 -5.35 -7.08 -0.64
C ASN A 58 -6.80 -6.68 -0.32
N THR A 59 -7.70 -7.67 -0.23
CA THR A 59 -9.06 -7.42 0.27
C THR A 59 -9.03 -7.19 1.76
N PHE A 60 -9.64 -6.10 2.22
CA PHE A 60 -9.74 -5.73 3.62
C PHE A 60 -10.94 -6.45 4.24
N ASP A 61 -10.72 -7.51 5.02
CA ASP A 61 -11.80 -8.34 5.57
C ASP A 61 -11.89 -8.36 7.11
N GLY A 62 -11.08 -7.55 7.76
CA GLY A 62 -11.10 -7.34 9.20
C GLY A 62 -12.38 -6.64 9.68
N ARG A 63 -13.23 -7.38 10.45
CA ARG A 63 -14.48 -6.83 11.03
C ARG A 63 -14.28 -6.28 12.44
N PHE A 64 -13.35 -6.85 13.19
CA PHE A 64 -13.13 -6.52 14.60
C PHE A 64 -11.74 -5.91 14.84
N ASN A 65 -11.02 -5.66 13.79
CA ASN A 65 -9.70 -5.05 13.81
C ASN A 65 -9.61 -3.96 12.74
N TRP A 66 -8.69 -3.06 12.95
CA TRP A 66 -8.35 -2.02 12.00
C TRP A 66 -7.21 -2.50 11.12
N GLU A 67 -7.41 -2.38 9.82
CA GLU A 67 -6.40 -2.68 8.79
C GLU A 67 -5.88 -1.36 8.22
N LYS A 68 -4.57 -1.21 8.17
CA LYS A 68 -3.93 0.04 7.71
C LYS A 68 -3.89 0.09 6.19
N VAL A 69 -4.33 1.21 5.64
CA VAL A 69 -4.07 1.62 4.26
C VAL A 69 -3.04 2.73 4.28
N CYS A 70 -1.93 2.54 3.59
CA CYS A 70 -0.82 3.45 3.69
C CYS A 70 -0.02 3.42 2.38
N ASN A 71 0.41 4.59 1.90
CA ASN A 71 1.32 4.72 0.77
C ASN A 71 1.90 6.14 0.69
N VAL A 72 2.93 6.27 -0.13
CA VAL A 72 3.56 7.54 -0.45
C VAL A 72 3.07 8.03 -1.80
N PHE A 73 2.90 9.33 -1.92
CA PHE A 73 2.64 9.97 -3.20
C PHE A 73 3.37 11.32 -3.32
N THR A 74 3.59 11.76 -4.55
CA THR A 74 4.18 13.07 -4.85
C THR A 74 3.08 14.04 -5.25
N ALA A 75 2.95 15.14 -4.51
CA ALA A 75 1.98 16.18 -4.79
C ALA A 75 2.50 17.18 -5.82
N ASP A 76 1.60 17.70 -6.66
CA ASP A 76 1.87 18.77 -7.62
C ASP A 76 1.81 20.18 -6.97
N GLY A 77 1.41 20.27 -5.69
CA GLY A 77 1.25 21.49 -4.92
C GLY A 77 -0.03 22.27 -5.22
N LYS A 78 -0.98 21.66 -5.92
CA LYS A 78 -2.27 22.24 -6.28
C LYS A 78 -3.45 21.53 -5.62
N GLU A 79 -3.20 20.40 -4.99
CA GLU A 79 -4.20 19.57 -4.34
C GLU A 79 -4.79 20.28 -3.13
N LYS A 80 -6.11 20.16 -2.98
CA LYS A 80 -6.88 20.82 -1.90
C LYS A 80 -7.85 19.87 -1.21
N PHE A 81 -8.15 18.75 -1.84
CA PHE A 81 -9.16 17.80 -1.37
C PHE A 81 -8.61 16.39 -1.37
N LEU A 82 -8.98 15.65 -0.34
CA LEU A 82 -8.74 14.22 -0.20
C LEU A 82 -10.10 13.51 -0.18
N ILE A 83 -10.26 12.49 -1.01
CA ILE A 83 -11.46 11.68 -1.09
C ILE A 83 -11.06 10.23 -0.87
N ILE A 84 -11.66 9.56 0.12
CA ILE A 84 -11.39 8.16 0.42
C ILE A 84 -12.52 7.29 -0.11
N GLY A 85 -12.17 6.21 -0.81
CA GLY A 85 -13.15 5.29 -1.38
C GLY A 85 -12.54 4.25 -2.31
N ASN A 86 -13.41 3.55 -3.02
CA ASN A 86 -13.05 2.69 -4.14
C ASN A 86 -13.47 3.38 -5.44
N PHE A 87 -12.51 3.68 -6.29
CA PHE A 87 -12.71 4.44 -7.54
C PHE A 87 -12.68 3.54 -8.78
N TYR A 88 -12.73 2.23 -8.59
CA TYR A 88 -12.61 1.23 -9.63
C TYR A 88 -13.97 0.60 -9.92
N ASN A 89 -14.19 0.21 -11.17
CA ASN A 89 -15.40 -0.49 -11.54
C ASN A 89 -15.46 -1.92 -10.98
N PHE A 90 -16.61 -2.55 -11.11
CA PHE A 90 -16.86 -3.88 -10.58
C PHE A 90 -15.92 -4.96 -11.12
N LYS A 91 -15.49 -4.84 -12.38
CA LYS A 91 -14.60 -5.83 -13.02
C LYS A 91 -13.16 -5.74 -12.51
N GLU A 92 -12.75 -4.56 -12.07
CA GLU A 92 -11.40 -4.27 -11.58
C GLU A 92 -11.28 -4.48 -10.05
N THR A 93 -12.40 -4.56 -9.36
CA THR A 93 -12.44 -4.76 -7.92
C THR A 93 -12.54 -6.24 -7.58
N LYS A 94 -11.62 -6.75 -6.77
CA LYS A 94 -11.70 -8.10 -6.22
C LYS A 94 -12.63 -8.10 -5.01
N PHE A 95 -13.55 -9.05 -4.97
CA PHE A 95 -14.49 -9.24 -3.88
C PHE A 95 -14.30 -10.59 -3.23
N LYS A 96 -14.38 -10.62 -1.91
CA LYS A 96 -14.42 -11.84 -1.11
C LYS A 96 -15.77 -11.93 -0.41
N LYS A 97 -16.53 -12.99 -0.67
CA LYS A 97 -17.76 -13.27 0.04
C LYS A 97 -17.45 -13.82 1.42
N LEU A 98 -18.03 -13.25 2.45
CA LEU A 98 -17.75 -13.60 3.83
C LEU A 98 -18.91 -14.37 4.45
N LYS A 99 -18.57 -15.32 5.31
CA LYS A 99 -19.56 -16.02 6.14
C LYS A 99 -20.17 -15.04 7.13
N LYS A 100 -21.45 -15.26 7.44
CA LYS A 100 -22.15 -14.54 8.50
C LYS A 100 -21.49 -14.88 9.84
N PRO A 101 -21.09 -13.88 10.66
CA PRO A 101 -20.66 -14.14 12.02
C PRO A 101 -21.77 -14.81 12.84
N SER A 102 -21.39 -15.71 13.74
CA SER A 102 -22.36 -16.48 14.56
C SER A 102 -23.18 -15.62 15.52
N ASP A 103 -22.58 -14.54 15.97
CA ASP A 103 -23.13 -13.55 16.91
C ASP A 103 -23.91 -12.42 16.23
N LEU A 104 -23.90 -12.36 14.90
CA LEU A 104 -24.59 -11.32 14.15
C LEU A 104 -26.10 -11.55 14.15
N MET A 105 -26.83 -10.63 14.77
CA MET A 105 -28.29 -10.60 14.70
C MET A 105 -28.77 -10.03 13.35
N GLY A 106 -29.73 -10.70 12.73
CA GLY A 106 -30.32 -10.28 11.45
C GLY A 106 -29.57 -10.80 10.22
N GLN A 107 -29.85 -10.22 9.05
CA GLN A 107 -29.28 -10.61 7.77
C GLN A 107 -28.04 -9.78 7.41
N GLN A 108 -27.11 -10.38 6.69
CA GLN A 108 -26.02 -9.63 6.06
C GLN A 108 -26.55 -8.79 4.90
N ILE A 109 -26.00 -7.61 4.72
CA ILE A 109 -26.30 -6.70 3.62
C ILE A 109 -25.32 -6.99 2.47
N PRO A 110 -25.77 -7.06 1.20
CA PRO A 110 -24.90 -7.40 0.05
C PRO A 110 -24.02 -6.21 -0.39
N VAL A 111 -23.24 -5.67 0.55
CA VAL A 111 -22.30 -4.56 0.36
C VAL A 111 -20.96 -4.88 0.98
N ALA A 112 -19.94 -4.11 0.62
CA ALA A 112 -18.67 -3.95 1.32
C ALA A 112 -18.66 -2.54 1.91
N TYR A 113 -19.04 -2.40 3.17
CA TYR A 113 -19.10 -1.12 3.88
C TYR A 113 -17.96 -1.06 4.90
N TYR A 114 -17.22 0.05 4.89
CA TYR A 114 -16.06 0.23 5.76
C TYR A 114 -16.21 1.46 6.64
N TYR A 115 -15.79 1.31 7.88
CA TYR A 115 -15.48 2.43 8.75
C TYR A 115 -14.06 2.90 8.43
N ILE A 116 -13.84 4.20 8.54
CA ILE A 116 -12.54 4.84 8.28
C ILE A 116 -12.18 5.66 9.51
N ASP A 117 -10.94 5.54 9.96
CA ASP A 117 -10.42 6.24 11.12
C ASP A 117 -8.93 6.59 10.94
N GLN A 118 -8.43 7.49 11.80
CA GLN A 118 -7.03 7.90 11.89
C GLN A 118 -6.43 8.29 10.53
N VAL A 119 -7.10 9.20 9.83
CA VAL A 119 -6.57 9.74 8.57
C VAL A 119 -5.42 10.69 8.87
N GLU A 120 -4.23 10.31 8.45
CA GLU A 120 -2.99 11.06 8.63
C GLU A 120 -2.38 11.40 7.27
N LEU A 121 -1.96 12.63 7.11
CA LEU A 121 -1.24 13.13 5.95
C LEU A 121 -0.08 14.01 6.42
N PHE A 122 1.13 13.63 6.12
CA PHE A 122 2.31 14.41 6.50
C PHE A 122 3.37 14.41 5.39
N VAL A 123 4.19 15.45 5.42
CA VAL A 123 5.31 15.60 4.49
C VAL A 123 6.40 14.60 4.86
N LEU A 124 6.91 13.89 3.87
CA LEU A 124 8.11 13.08 4.06
C LEU A 124 9.33 14.01 3.99
N ASP A 125 10.00 14.10 5.11
CA ASP A 125 11.30 14.71 5.22
C ASP A 125 12.30 13.71 5.83
N SER A 126 13.55 14.13 6.04
CA SER A 126 14.60 13.29 6.63
C SER A 126 14.33 12.86 8.08
N ILE A 127 13.24 13.29 8.69
CA ILE A 127 12.91 13.07 10.12
C ILE A 127 11.71 12.14 10.28
N GLN A 128 10.76 12.15 9.33
CA GLN A 128 9.54 11.34 9.39
C GLN A 128 9.54 10.27 8.30
N GLU A 129 9.58 9.03 8.73
CA GLU A 129 9.46 7.86 7.85
C GLU A 129 7.99 7.43 7.73
N CYS A 130 7.62 6.94 6.54
CA CYS A 130 6.31 6.35 6.31
C CYS A 130 6.40 4.85 6.58
N ASP A 131 5.67 4.32 7.57
CA ASP A 131 5.68 2.89 7.94
C ASP A 131 5.38 1.95 6.76
N CYS A 132 4.85 2.48 5.64
CA CYS A 132 4.65 1.72 4.41
C CYS A 132 5.96 1.41 3.69
N ILE A 133 6.94 2.28 3.82
CA ILE A 133 8.22 2.16 3.11
C ILE A 133 9.04 1.04 3.73
N GLU A 134 9.05 0.93 5.07
CA GLU A 134 9.78 -0.13 5.76
C GLU A 134 9.38 -1.52 5.29
N LYS A 135 8.08 -1.77 5.11
CA LYS A 135 7.60 -3.06 4.60
C LYS A 135 7.95 -3.30 3.15
N LEU A 136 7.95 -2.26 2.33
CA LEU A 136 8.35 -2.35 0.91
C LEU A 136 9.85 -2.62 0.81
N GLU A 137 10.67 -1.92 1.58
CA GLU A 137 12.12 -2.14 1.61
C GLU A 137 12.47 -3.52 2.15
N GLU A 138 11.75 -4.02 3.17
CA GLU A 138 11.95 -5.37 3.71
C GLU A 138 11.56 -6.45 2.67
N GLN A 139 10.49 -6.24 1.89
CA GLN A 139 10.12 -7.14 0.80
C GLN A 139 11.14 -7.09 -0.34
N ASP A 140 11.62 -5.93 -0.70
CA ASP A 140 12.65 -5.76 -1.72
C ASP A 140 13.98 -6.39 -1.25
N ARG A 141 14.39 -6.21 0.00
CA ARG A 141 15.55 -6.90 0.58
C ARG A 141 15.41 -8.43 0.49
N VAL A 142 14.26 -8.98 0.84
CA VAL A 142 14.01 -10.42 0.74
C VAL A 142 14.06 -10.93 -0.71
N LEU A 143 13.61 -10.14 -1.67
CA LEU A 143 13.69 -10.47 -3.09
C LEU A 143 15.13 -10.43 -3.61
N PHE A 144 15.91 -9.44 -3.20
CA PHE A 144 17.31 -9.31 -3.60
C PHE A 144 18.20 -10.37 -2.95
N HIS A 145 18.02 -10.69 -1.68
CA HIS A 145 18.76 -11.80 -1.02
C HIS A 145 18.46 -13.18 -1.63
N LYS A 146 17.28 -13.40 -2.21
CA LYS A 146 16.99 -14.65 -2.92
C LYS A 146 17.66 -14.77 -4.28
N GLN A 147 18.13 -13.70 -4.88
CA GLN A 147 18.77 -13.72 -6.20
C GLN A 147 20.29 -13.95 -6.16
N VAL A 148 20.93 -13.90 -5.00
CA VAL A 148 22.41 -13.97 -4.85
C VAL A 148 22.85 -15.19 -4.03
N THR A 149 22.14 -16.31 -4.07
CA THR A 149 22.76 -17.58 -3.72
C THR A 149 23.60 -18.04 -4.90
N ALA A 150 24.90 -17.73 -4.87
CA ALA A 150 25.86 -18.26 -5.81
C ALA A 150 25.76 -19.80 -5.78
N GLU A 151 25.30 -20.39 -6.88
CA GLU A 151 25.40 -21.85 -7.05
C GLU A 151 26.87 -22.23 -7.05
N GLY A 152 27.23 -23.24 -6.26
CA GLY A 152 28.61 -23.72 -6.14
C GLY A 152 29.18 -24.08 -7.51
N GLY A 153 30.21 -23.35 -7.93
CA GLY A 153 30.91 -23.54 -9.22
C GLY A 153 31.21 -22.25 -9.99
N MET A 154 30.77 -21.11 -9.51
CA MET A 154 31.11 -19.83 -10.16
C MET A 154 32.56 -19.41 -9.87
N SER A 155 33.24 -18.86 -10.87
CA SER A 155 34.56 -18.23 -10.69
C SER A 155 34.44 -16.97 -9.84
N VAL A 156 35.51 -16.61 -9.12
CA VAL A 156 35.58 -15.37 -8.30
C VAL A 156 35.15 -14.13 -9.11
N ALA A 157 35.55 -14.05 -10.38
CA ALA A 157 35.16 -12.93 -11.26
C ALA A 157 33.64 -12.91 -11.57
N GLN A 158 32.98 -14.04 -11.61
CA GLN A 158 31.54 -14.14 -11.77
C GLN A 158 30.82 -13.81 -10.46
N GLN A 159 31.33 -14.24 -9.32
CA GLN A 159 30.80 -13.88 -8.01
C GLN A 159 30.84 -12.36 -7.79
N ILE A 160 31.96 -11.70 -8.07
CA ILE A 160 32.10 -10.25 -8.00
C ILE A 160 31.11 -9.53 -8.93
N LYS A 161 30.89 -10.05 -10.14
CA LYS A 161 29.98 -9.45 -11.12
C LYS A 161 28.52 -9.49 -10.68
N TYR A 162 28.14 -10.50 -9.90
CA TYR A 162 26.77 -10.67 -9.40
C TYR A 162 26.58 -10.21 -7.95
N SER A 163 27.67 -9.85 -7.26
CA SER A 163 27.60 -9.26 -5.92
C SER A 163 27.25 -7.77 -6.05
N SER A 164 26.22 -7.37 -5.35
CA SER A 164 25.77 -5.97 -5.30
C SER A 164 25.69 -5.53 -3.85
N ILE A 165 26.34 -4.42 -3.55
CA ILE A 165 26.29 -3.79 -2.22
C ILE A 165 25.28 -2.65 -2.30
N TYR A 166 24.28 -2.69 -1.45
CA TYR A 166 23.26 -1.67 -1.36
C TYR A 166 23.48 -0.83 -0.11
N PHE A 167 23.29 0.47 -0.25
CA PHE A 167 23.26 1.40 0.87
C PHE A 167 21.82 1.83 1.11
N ASP A 168 21.40 1.86 2.35
CA ASP A 168 20.14 2.49 2.73
C ASP A 168 20.14 3.96 2.27
N PHE A 169 18.97 4.45 1.88
CA PHE A 169 18.81 5.82 1.42
C PHE A 169 19.32 6.81 2.46
N ILE A 170 20.31 7.61 2.08
CA ILE A 170 21.00 8.59 2.95
C ILE A 170 21.95 7.97 4.01
N LYS A 171 22.20 6.66 4.00
CA LYS A 171 23.19 6.04 4.89
C LYS A 171 24.50 5.79 4.15
N THR A 172 25.62 6.04 4.87
CA THR A 172 26.98 5.78 4.37
C THR A 172 27.59 4.52 4.98
N ASN A 173 26.87 3.87 5.89
CA ASN A 173 27.31 2.66 6.56
C ASN A 173 26.68 1.42 5.90
N ILE A 174 27.49 0.40 5.74
CA ILE A 174 27.07 -0.92 5.26
C ILE A 174 26.37 -1.62 6.42
N ASP A 175 25.21 -2.23 6.16
CA ASP A 175 24.47 -3.00 7.15
C ASP A 175 25.28 -4.25 7.59
N GLU A 176 25.17 -4.64 8.87
CA GLU A 176 25.90 -5.81 9.39
C GLU A 176 25.60 -7.10 8.61
N SER A 177 24.40 -7.25 8.06
CA SER A 177 24.05 -8.39 7.22
C SER A 177 24.85 -8.46 5.91
N MET A 178 25.26 -7.30 5.36
CA MET A 178 26.08 -7.22 4.14
C MET A 178 27.58 -7.23 4.43
N SER A 179 27.99 -6.96 5.67
CA SER A 179 29.37 -7.05 6.10
C SER A 179 29.90 -8.49 6.01
N ASN A 180 29.05 -9.47 6.29
CA ASN A 180 29.38 -10.90 6.18
C ASN A 180 29.61 -11.33 4.72
N ASP A 181 28.86 -10.74 3.76
CA ASP A 181 29.02 -11.04 2.33
C ASP A 181 30.33 -10.48 1.77
N LEU A 182 30.83 -9.38 2.37
CA LEU A 182 32.13 -8.77 2.02
C LEU A 182 33.34 -9.56 2.55
N GLU A 183 33.20 -10.27 3.68
CA GLU A 183 34.29 -11.07 4.24
C GLU A 183 34.51 -12.39 3.48
N HIS A 184 33.56 -12.78 2.62
CA HIS A 184 33.61 -13.99 1.81
C HIS A 184 33.98 -13.74 0.33
N LEU A 185 34.25 -12.49 -0.06
CA LEU A 185 34.79 -12.08 -1.37
C LEU A 185 36.32 -11.96 -1.34
#